data_07aca9d95fb6b8f02cf29c6b140c8ac5
#
_entry.id   07aca9d95fb6b8f02cf29c6b140c8ac5
#
_cell.length_a   1.000
_cell.length_b   1.000
_cell.length_c   1.000
_cell.angle_alpha   90.00
_cell.angle_beta   90.00
_cell.angle_gamma   90.00
#
_symmetry.space_group_name_H-M   'P 1'
#
loop_
_entity.id
_entity.type
_entity.pdbx_description
1 polymer ?
#
loop_
_entity_poly.entity_id
_entity_poly.type
_entity_poly.pdbx_seq_one_letter_code
_entity_poly.pdbx_strand_id
1 'polypeptide(L)'
;DVGIGNAVSMPWINLWNKHNLYRKDKSVWSDSRQFFAFRDDRRAVFKNPVFHGSRCPEILTKNEIKIDYLKVMHYQFLNLKMERSKQALYQIFERNHYPNKNTEHINKIYAHVFDERSMGLCQLEDEHYIPWVERGIEIDKEYPLDGYNWRDTEVLKNFQKFGVKRYKNINIWYIDWEDKRKKAIKKGFNFTSAIVDPRSLSTKLSHKFLMKYQLYSFWRLDFYKLLIYKFMETVYL
;
A
#
# COMPACT_ATOMS: atom_id res chain seq x y z
N ASP A 1 -9.15 -10.26 -30.82
CA ASP A 1 -10.42 -9.55 -30.50
C ASP A 1 -10.95 -9.97 -29.13
N VAL A 2 -11.39 -8.98 -28.36
CA VAL A 2 -12.07 -9.21 -27.09
C VAL A 2 -13.58 -9.29 -27.35
N GLY A 3 -14.19 -10.43 -27.11
CA GLY A 3 -15.65 -10.60 -27.25
C GLY A 3 -16.42 -9.77 -26.22
N ILE A 4 -17.68 -9.42 -26.55
CA ILE A 4 -18.58 -8.72 -25.62
C ILE A 4 -18.73 -9.54 -24.33
N GLY A 5 -18.61 -8.91 -23.17
CA GLY A 5 -18.70 -9.56 -21.88
C GLY A 5 -17.42 -10.30 -21.45
N ASN A 6 -16.31 -10.19 -22.19
CA ASN A 6 -15.03 -10.75 -21.81
C ASN A 6 -14.14 -9.70 -21.12
N ALA A 7 -13.27 -10.17 -20.24
CA ALA A 7 -12.28 -9.34 -19.55
C ALA A 7 -10.87 -9.84 -19.83
N VAL A 8 -9.94 -8.89 -19.99
CA VAL A 8 -8.53 -9.16 -20.28
C VAL A 8 -7.72 -8.99 -19.01
N SER A 9 -6.94 -10.02 -18.67
CA SER A 9 -5.99 -9.96 -17.58
C SER A 9 -4.54 -10.02 -18.09
N MET A 10 -3.64 -9.34 -17.40
CA MET A 10 -2.22 -9.26 -17.72
C MET A 10 -1.38 -9.46 -16.46
N PRO A 11 -0.13 -9.94 -16.58
CA PRO A 11 0.81 -9.95 -15.49
C PRO A 11 1.01 -8.55 -14.92
N TRP A 12 1.00 -8.45 -13.58
CA TRP A 12 1.20 -7.24 -12.83
C TRP A 12 2.54 -7.28 -12.14
N ILE A 13 3.49 -6.50 -12.65
CA ILE A 13 4.87 -6.50 -12.19
C ILE A 13 5.09 -5.37 -11.20
N ASN A 14 5.30 -5.70 -9.95
CA ASN A 14 5.62 -4.71 -8.92
C ASN A 14 7.11 -4.36 -8.99
N LEU A 15 7.43 -3.19 -9.55
CA LEU A 15 8.77 -2.64 -9.53
C LEU A 15 9.16 -2.28 -8.10
N TRP A 16 10.42 -2.53 -7.71
CA TRP A 16 10.83 -2.43 -6.32
C TRP A 16 12.16 -1.68 -6.15
N ASN A 17 12.11 -0.53 -5.50
CA ASN A 17 13.22 0.37 -5.25
C ASN A 17 13.90 0.98 -6.49
N LYS A 18 13.87 0.32 -7.63
CA LYS A 18 14.45 0.77 -8.90
C LYS A 18 13.54 0.38 -10.05
N HIS A 19 13.58 1.17 -11.13
CA HIS A 19 12.75 0.93 -12.32
C HIS A 19 13.08 -0.37 -13.07
N ASN A 20 14.27 -0.92 -12.87
CA ASN A 20 14.74 -2.14 -13.51
C ASN A 20 14.75 -3.37 -12.58
N LEU A 21 14.23 -3.25 -11.37
CA LEU A 21 14.09 -4.36 -10.43
C LEU A 21 12.61 -4.63 -10.13
N TYR A 22 12.23 -5.87 -10.07
CA TYR A 22 10.90 -6.27 -9.66
C TYR A 22 10.93 -7.39 -8.63
N ARG A 23 9.85 -7.49 -7.86
CA ARG A 23 9.71 -8.51 -6.84
C ARG A 23 9.25 -9.84 -7.46
N LYS A 24 10.00 -10.91 -7.18
CA LYS A 24 9.72 -12.28 -7.61
C LYS A 24 9.94 -13.25 -6.44
N ASP A 25 9.01 -13.24 -5.51
CA ASP A 25 8.97 -14.16 -4.37
C ASP A 25 7.62 -14.88 -4.34
N LYS A 26 7.35 -15.67 -3.29
CA LYS A 26 6.07 -16.36 -3.12
C LYS A 26 5.00 -15.50 -2.41
N SER A 27 5.18 -14.17 -2.37
CA SER A 27 4.21 -13.28 -1.75
C SER A 27 3.09 -12.89 -2.72
N VAL A 28 2.01 -12.36 -2.18
CA VAL A 28 0.90 -11.80 -2.97
C VAL A 28 1.30 -10.55 -3.80
N TRP A 29 2.50 -10.04 -3.57
CA TRP A 29 3.06 -8.88 -4.26
C TRP A 29 3.92 -9.24 -5.47
N SER A 30 4.20 -10.51 -5.63
CA SER A 30 4.87 -11.03 -6.81
C SER A 30 3.92 -11.94 -7.57
N ASP A 31 4.20 -12.20 -8.82
CA ASP A 31 3.44 -13.13 -9.66
C ASP A 31 1.90 -12.93 -9.58
N SER A 32 1.48 -11.67 -9.55
CA SER A 32 0.06 -11.31 -9.55
C SER A 32 -0.42 -10.98 -10.97
N ARG A 33 -1.68 -11.25 -11.21
CA ARG A 33 -2.37 -10.93 -12.46
C ARG A 33 -3.57 -10.07 -12.14
N GLN A 34 -3.81 -9.06 -12.95
CA GLN A 34 -4.93 -8.13 -12.76
C GLN A 34 -5.70 -7.94 -14.06
N PHE A 35 -6.99 -7.63 -13.95
CA PHE A 35 -7.81 -7.25 -15.07
C PHE A 35 -7.57 -5.78 -15.43
N PHE A 36 -7.32 -5.48 -16.69
CA PHE A 36 -7.03 -4.12 -17.17
C PHE A 36 -7.98 -3.62 -18.25
N ALA A 37 -8.62 -4.52 -18.96
CA ALA A 37 -9.56 -4.16 -20.00
C ALA A 37 -10.73 -5.13 -20.02
N PHE A 38 -11.86 -4.68 -20.51
CA PHE A 38 -13.02 -5.51 -20.78
C PHE A 38 -13.81 -4.88 -21.94
N ARG A 39 -14.54 -5.73 -22.64
CA ARG A 39 -15.52 -5.21 -23.60
C ARG A 39 -16.87 -5.17 -22.91
N ASP A 40 -17.38 -3.96 -22.76
CA ASP A 40 -18.62 -3.67 -22.05
C ASP A 40 -19.82 -4.34 -22.74
N ASP A 41 -20.61 -5.06 -21.99
CA ASP A 41 -21.87 -5.66 -22.41
C ASP A 41 -23.09 -4.76 -22.11
N ARG A 42 -22.82 -3.54 -21.58
CA ARG A 42 -23.82 -2.53 -21.14
C ARG A 42 -24.73 -3.00 -20.00
N ARG A 43 -24.44 -4.14 -19.39
CA ARG A 43 -25.21 -4.72 -18.26
C ARG A 43 -24.35 -4.84 -17.01
N ALA A 44 -23.04 -4.84 -17.18
CA ALA A 44 -22.11 -5.03 -16.09
C ALA A 44 -22.02 -3.78 -15.20
N VAL A 45 -22.15 -3.98 -13.90
CA VAL A 45 -22.09 -2.91 -12.90
C VAL A 45 -20.86 -3.07 -12.05
N PHE A 46 -20.14 -1.97 -11.82
CA PHE A 46 -19.06 -1.94 -10.85
C PHE A 46 -19.60 -1.96 -9.42
N LYS A 47 -19.10 -2.87 -8.61
CA LYS A 47 -19.23 -2.71 -7.16
C LYS A 47 -18.23 -1.63 -6.76
N ASN A 48 -18.69 -0.53 -6.20
CA ASN A 48 -17.85 0.55 -5.69
C ASN A 48 -17.46 0.33 -4.23
N PRO A 49 -16.50 -0.54 -3.90
CA PRO A 49 -15.96 -0.58 -2.55
C PRO A 49 -15.21 0.72 -2.28
N VAL A 50 -15.22 1.18 -1.04
CA VAL A 50 -14.50 2.40 -0.62
C VAL A 50 -12.99 2.25 -0.87
N PHE A 51 -12.49 1.01 -0.80
CA PHE A 51 -11.08 0.65 -1.02
C PHE A 51 -10.95 -0.63 -1.83
N HIS A 52 -9.86 -0.73 -2.58
CA HIS A 52 -9.48 -1.94 -3.32
C HIS A 52 -10.52 -2.44 -4.34
N GLY A 53 -11.17 -1.50 -5.03
CA GLY A 53 -12.12 -1.83 -6.09
C GLY A 53 -11.46 -2.58 -7.25
N SER A 54 -12.21 -3.51 -7.83
CA SER A 54 -11.81 -4.16 -9.08
C SER A 54 -11.73 -3.12 -10.22
N ARG A 55 -10.77 -3.29 -11.12
CA ARG A 55 -10.67 -2.49 -12.36
C ARG A 55 -11.62 -2.96 -13.45
N CYS A 56 -12.28 -4.08 -13.23
CA CYS A 56 -13.22 -4.68 -14.14
C CYS A 56 -14.46 -5.09 -13.34
N PRO A 57 -15.68 -4.98 -13.90
CA PRO A 57 -16.87 -5.53 -13.29
C PRO A 57 -16.70 -7.03 -12.96
N GLU A 58 -17.02 -7.43 -11.73
CA GLU A 58 -16.75 -8.77 -11.24
C GLU A 58 -17.41 -9.87 -12.10
N ILE A 59 -18.60 -9.60 -12.64
CA ILE A 59 -19.31 -10.55 -13.49
C ILE A 59 -18.54 -10.90 -14.77
N LEU A 60 -17.78 -9.95 -15.32
CA LEU A 60 -17.02 -10.12 -16.55
C LEU A 60 -15.71 -10.90 -16.32
N THR A 61 -15.22 -10.96 -15.08
CA THR A 61 -13.98 -11.69 -14.77
C THR A 61 -14.12 -13.21 -14.93
N LYS A 62 -15.34 -13.72 -15.06
CA LYS A 62 -15.59 -15.13 -15.32
C LYS A 62 -15.19 -15.56 -16.74
N ASN A 63 -15.19 -14.61 -17.68
CA ASN A 63 -14.81 -14.83 -19.07
C ASN A 63 -13.43 -14.20 -19.32
N GLU A 64 -12.41 -14.71 -18.66
CA GLU A 64 -11.06 -14.20 -18.69
C GLU A 64 -10.31 -14.56 -19.97
N ILE A 65 -9.76 -13.56 -20.63
CA ILE A 65 -8.73 -13.71 -21.68
C ILE A 65 -7.38 -13.34 -21.08
N LYS A 66 -6.48 -14.31 -21.01
CA LYS A 66 -5.13 -14.11 -20.46
C LYS A 66 -4.18 -13.65 -21.55
N ILE A 67 -3.49 -12.53 -21.32
CA ILE A 67 -2.43 -12.01 -22.16
C ILE A 67 -1.14 -12.04 -21.36
N ASP A 68 -0.14 -12.83 -21.80
CA ASP A 68 1.13 -13.01 -21.08
C ASP A 68 2.28 -12.20 -21.70
N TYR A 69 2.19 -11.87 -22.99
CA TYR A 69 3.21 -11.10 -23.69
C TYR A 69 3.17 -9.59 -23.37
N LEU A 70 2.04 -9.08 -22.84
CA LEU A 70 1.94 -7.73 -22.31
C LEU A 70 2.02 -7.77 -20.79
N LYS A 71 2.86 -6.91 -20.21
CA LYS A 71 3.05 -6.79 -18.77
C LYS A 71 2.71 -5.37 -18.32
N VAL A 72 2.06 -5.24 -17.18
CA VAL A 72 1.79 -3.93 -16.57
C VAL A 72 2.84 -3.66 -15.51
N MET A 73 3.64 -2.62 -15.71
CA MET A 73 4.64 -2.19 -14.75
C MET A 73 3.99 -1.33 -13.67
N HIS A 74 4.05 -1.77 -12.43
CA HIS A 74 3.46 -1.07 -11.30
C HIS A 74 4.52 -0.33 -10.50
N TYR A 75 4.54 0.97 -10.64
CA TYR A 75 5.56 1.87 -10.08
C TYR A 75 5.40 2.19 -8.59
N GLN A 76 4.39 1.64 -7.94
CA GLN A 76 4.02 1.97 -6.57
C GLN A 76 5.19 1.86 -5.57
N PHE A 77 6.04 0.85 -5.73
CA PHE A 77 7.11 0.54 -4.77
C PHE A 77 8.49 1.09 -5.15
N LEU A 78 8.58 1.94 -6.16
CA LEU A 78 9.85 2.60 -6.51
C LEU A 78 10.32 3.54 -5.42
N ASN A 79 9.39 4.22 -4.75
CA ASN A 79 9.71 5.08 -3.61
C ASN A 79 8.99 4.61 -2.35
N LEU A 80 9.67 3.78 -1.57
CA LEU A 80 9.09 3.23 -0.33
C LEU A 80 8.73 4.29 0.71
N LYS A 81 9.42 5.45 0.72
CA LYS A 81 9.05 6.55 1.64
C LYS A 81 7.69 7.13 1.29
N MET A 82 7.41 7.33 0.01
CA MET A 82 6.09 7.79 -0.44
C MET A 82 5.01 6.72 -0.27
N GLU A 83 5.38 5.47 -0.49
CA GLU A 83 4.45 4.36 -0.27
C GLU A 83 4.06 4.27 1.20
N ARG A 84 4.98 4.49 2.14
CA ARG A 84 4.69 4.57 3.57
C ARG A 84 3.64 5.64 3.89
N SER A 85 3.75 6.84 3.31
CA SER A 85 2.73 7.90 3.46
C SER A 85 1.37 7.46 2.91
N LYS A 86 1.34 6.78 1.76
CA LYS A 86 0.11 6.24 1.18
C LYS A 86 -0.53 5.18 2.07
N GLN A 87 0.26 4.25 2.59
CA GLN A 87 -0.26 3.19 3.47
C GLN A 87 -0.74 3.75 4.81
N ALA A 88 -0.09 4.80 5.32
CA ALA A 88 -0.58 5.50 6.51
C ALA A 88 -1.95 6.15 6.27
N LEU A 89 -2.13 6.83 5.13
CA LEU A 89 -3.43 7.41 4.75
C LEU A 89 -4.52 6.34 4.60
N TYR A 90 -4.20 5.20 4.01
CA TYR A 90 -5.16 4.10 3.84
C TYR A 90 -5.57 3.49 5.18
N GLN A 91 -4.64 3.32 6.12
CA GLN A 91 -4.94 2.88 7.48
C GLN A 91 -5.88 3.87 8.21
N ILE A 92 -5.66 5.17 8.04
CA ILE A 92 -6.53 6.22 8.58
C ILE A 92 -7.93 6.14 7.98
N PHE A 93 -8.03 6.00 6.66
CA PHE A 93 -9.31 5.86 5.99
C PHE A 93 -10.05 4.61 6.43
N GLU A 94 -9.38 3.46 6.53
CA GLU A 94 -9.99 2.25 7.04
C GLU A 94 -10.51 2.42 8.49
N ARG A 95 -9.71 3.03 9.36
CA ARG A 95 -10.13 3.31 10.74
C ARG A 95 -11.33 4.27 10.81
N ASN A 96 -11.43 5.22 9.88
CA ASN A 96 -12.55 6.15 9.83
C ASN A 96 -13.83 5.52 9.29
N HIS A 97 -13.74 4.72 8.22
CA HIS A 97 -14.91 4.09 7.59
C HIS A 97 -15.37 2.83 8.34
N TYR A 98 -14.43 2.13 8.96
CA TYR A 98 -14.69 0.89 9.69
C TYR A 98 -14.14 1.00 11.14
N PRO A 99 -14.79 1.79 12.01
CA PRO A 99 -14.26 2.06 13.37
C PRO A 99 -14.05 0.79 14.21
N ASN A 100 -14.87 -0.22 13.98
CA ASN A 100 -14.83 -1.50 14.71
C ASN A 100 -13.95 -2.57 14.02
N LYS A 101 -13.30 -2.24 12.89
CA LYS A 101 -12.38 -3.18 12.24
C LYS A 101 -11.20 -3.49 13.14
N ASN A 102 -10.87 -4.77 13.26
CA ASN A 102 -9.76 -5.21 14.08
C ASN A 102 -8.46 -4.47 13.70
N THR A 103 -7.83 -3.85 14.68
CA THR A 103 -6.62 -3.02 14.49
C THR A 103 -5.46 -3.80 13.93
N GLU A 104 -5.30 -5.04 14.40
CA GLU A 104 -4.26 -5.93 13.96
C GLU A 104 -4.41 -6.29 12.48
N HIS A 105 -5.65 -6.54 12.05
CA HIS A 105 -5.94 -6.79 10.65
C HIS A 105 -5.58 -5.60 9.77
N ILE A 106 -5.90 -4.36 10.21
CA ILE A 106 -5.47 -3.13 9.51
C ILE A 106 -3.93 -3.08 9.45
N ASN A 107 -3.24 -3.24 10.58
CA ASN A 107 -1.79 -3.16 10.63
C ASN A 107 -1.12 -4.21 9.73
N LYS A 108 -1.69 -5.42 9.67
CA LYS A 108 -1.16 -6.52 8.85
C LYS A 108 -1.26 -6.25 7.35
N ILE A 109 -2.41 -5.75 6.87
CA ILE A 109 -2.62 -5.48 5.45
C ILE A 109 -1.57 -4.51 4.90
N TYR A 110 -1.18 -3.51 5.71
CA TYR A 110 -0.29 -2.43 5.27
C TYR A 110 1.17 -2.61 5.69
N ALA A 111 1.53 -3.76 6.28
CA ALA A 111 2.89 -4.01 6.76
C ALA A 111 3.94 -4.21 5.67
N HIS A 112 3.54 -4.52 4.43
CA HIS A 112 4.44 -4.81 3.32
C HIS A 112 5.41 -3.67 2.96
N VAL A 113 5.08 -2.43 3.31
CA VAL A 113 5.96 -1.26 3.08
C VAL A 113 7.22 -1.24 3.95
N PHE A 114 7.32 -2.14 4.92
CA PHE A 114 8.50 -2.31 5.76
C PHE A 114 9.44 -3.40 5.24
N ASP A 115 9.04 -4.10 4.20
CA ASP A 115 9.87 -5.12 3.58
C ASP A 115 10.90 -4.47 2.64
N GLU A 116 12.00 -4.01 3.23
CA GLU A 116 13.12 -3.40 2.51
C GLU A 116 14.15 -4.45 2.03
N ARG A 117 13.96 -5.71 2.39
CA ARG A 117 14.86 -6.78 2.02
C ARG A 117 14.62 -7.20 0.59
N SER A 118 15.70 -7.56 -0.07
CA SER A 118 15.68 -8.17 -1.41
C SER A 118 15.13 -9.59 -1.35
N MET A 119 13.84 -9.74 -1.05
CA MET A 119 13.17 -11.03 -1.05
C MET A 119 12.89 -11.45 -2.50
N GLY A 120 13.91 -12.01 -3.17
CA GLY A 120 13.77 -12.48 -4.53
C GLY A 120 13.57 -11.35 -5.53
N LEU A 121 14.33 -10.26 -5.44
CA LEU A 121 14.36 -9.24 -6.49
C LEU A 121 15.04 -9.80 -7.74
N CYS A 122 14.40 -9.61 -8.87
CA CYS A 122 14.90 -9.97 -10.18
C CYS A 122 15.11 -8.73 -11.04
N GLN A 123 16.09 -8.82 -11.94
CA GLN A 123 16.29 -7.82 -12.98
C GLN A 123 15.13 -7.87 -13.96
N LEU A 124 14.58 -6.71 -14.30
CA LEU A 124 13.63 -6.59 -15.38
C LEU A 124 14.40 -6.61 -16.71
N GLU A 125 13.88 -7.31 -17.69
CA GLU A 125 14.46 -7.35 -19.03
C GLU A 125 14.40 -5.95 -19.67
N ASP A 126 15.47 -5.58 -20.36
CA ASP A 126 15.65 -4.23 -20.93
C ASP A 126 14.51 -3.83 -21.86
N GLU A 127 13.96 -4.77 -22.63
CA GLU A 127 12.82 -4.52 -23.53
C GLU A 127 11.57 -3.96 -22.84
N HIS A 128 11.46 -4.16 -21.53
CA HIS A 128 10.29 -3.68 -20.76
C HIS A 128 10.43 -2.27 -20.22
N TYR A 129 11.64 -1.70 -20.13
CA TYR A 129 11.81 -0.36 -19.58
C TYR A 129 12.59 0.61 -20.47
N ILE A 130 13.52 0.12 -21.32
CA ILE A 130 14.32 0.97 -22.23
C ILE A 130 13.42 1.84 -23.11
N PRO A 131 12.32 1.34 -23.74
CA PRO A 131 11.48 2.18 -24.59
C PRO A 131 10.84 3.38 -23.86
N TRP A 132 10.70 3.31 -22.54
CA TRP A 132 10.20 4.43 -21.72
C TRP A 132 11.30 5.46 -21.48
N VAL A 133 12.53 4.98 -21.17
CA VAL A 133 13.70 5.84 -20.97
C VAL A 133 14.04 6.59 -22.26
N GLU A 134 14.03 5.90 -23.40
CA GLU A 134 14.28 6.50 -24.71
C GLU A 134 13.25 7.57 -25.10
N ARG A 135 12.02 7.46 -24.61
CA ARG A 135 10.97 8.48 -24.78
C ARG A 135 11.08 9.64 -23.77
N GLY A 136 12.14 9.69 -23.00
CA GLY A 136 12.36 10.74 -22.00
C GLY A 136 11.45 10.66 -20.78
N ILE A 137 10.82 9.51 -20.54
CA ILE A 137 10.00 9.30 -19.34
C ILE A 137 10.96 8.99 -18.17
N GLU A 138 11.33 10.01 -17.43
CA GLU A 138 12.20 9.91 -16.27
C GLU A 138 11.40 9.50 -15.03
N ILE A 139 11.22 8.20 -14.89
CA ILE A 139 10.41 7.59 -13.83
C ILE A 139 10.93 7.90 -12.42
N ASP A 140 12.23 8.11 -12.28
CA ASP A 140 12.89 8.28 -10.99
C ASP A 140 12.88 9.73 -10.47
N LYS A 141 12.51 10.72 -11.30
CA LYS A 141 12.62 12.16 -10.97
C LYS A 141 11.35 12.81 -10.40
N GLU A 142 10.21 12.17 -10.45
CA GLU A 142 8.91 12.79 -10.09
C GLU A 142 8.61 12.84 -8.59
N TYR A 143 9.56 12.56 -7.72
CA TYR A 143 9.30 12.53 -6.29
C TYR A 143 9.78 13.79 -5.58
N PRO A 144 8.96 14.38 -4.68
CA PRO A 144 9.36 15.55 -3.93
C PRO A 144 10.65 15.30 -3.16
N LEU A 145 11.71 16.08 -3.42
CA LEU A 145 13.01 15.96 -2.76
C LEU A 145 12.90 16.17 -1.24
N ASP A 146 11.91 16.97 -0.80
CA ASP A 146 11.64 17.24 0.61
C ASP A 146 10.89 16.10 1.31
N GLY A 147 10.51 15.06 0.57
CA GLY A 147 9.81 13.90 1.09
C GLY A 147 8.41 14.19 1.64
N TYR A 148 7.79 15.32 1.24
CA TYR A 148 6.43 15.69 1.60
C TYR A 148 5.51 15.61 0.37
N ASN A 149 4.33 15.04 0.53
CA ASN A 149 3.35 14.90 -0.56
C ASN A 149 1.91 15.17 -0.08
N TRP A 150 0.96 15.25 -1.01
CA TRP A 150 -0.44 15.54 -0.71
C TRP A 150 -1.08 14.55 0.28
N ARG A 151 -0.62 13.28 0.31
CA ARG A 151 -1.14 12.27 1.25
C ARG A 151 -0.77 12.61 2.69
N ASP A 152 0.41 13.19 2.90
CA ASP A 152 0.82 13.70 4.21
C ASP A 152 -0.14 14.81 4.66
N THR A 153 -0.54 15.71 3.75
CA THR A 153 -1.55 16.74 4.03
C THR A 153 -2.88 16.12 4.48
N GLU A 154 -3.35 15.09 3.78
CA GLU A 154 -4.61 14.44 4.13
C GLU A 154 -4.54 13.73 5.49
N VAL A 155 -3.41 13.11 5.83
CA VAL A 155 -3.19 12.54 7.17
C VAL A 155 -3.27 13.63 8.24
N LEU A 156 -2.59 14.76 8.03
CA LEU A 156 -2.59 15.90 8.97
C LEU A 156 -3.99 16.50 9.15
N LYS A 157 -4.77 16.62 8.08
CA LYS A 157 -6.20 17.04 8.15
C LYS A 157 -7.03 16.08 9.01
N ASN A 158 -6.79 14.78 8.88
CA ASN A 158 -7.47 13.78 9.71
C ASN A 158 -7.07 13.91 11.19
N PHE A 159 -5.79 14.16 11.49
CA PHE A 159 -5.34 14.42 12.85
C PHE A 159 -5.99 15.68 13.44
N GLN A 160 -6.10 16.74 12.66
CA GLN A 160 -6.77 17.97 13.08
C GLN A 160 -8.27 17.75 13.32
N LYS A 161 -8.94 16.98 12.45
CA LYS A 161 -10.38 16.72 12.52
C LYS A 161 -10.79 15.77 13.65
N PHE A 162 -10.03 14.69 13.84
CA PHE A 162 -10.43 13.58 14.71
C PHE A 162 -9.54 13.39 15.95
N GLY A 163 -8.44 14.14 16.02
CA GLY A 163 -7.42 14.00 17.06
C GLY A 163 -6.48 12.80 16.85
N VAL A 164 -5.24 12.97 17.24
CA VAL A 164 -4.19 11.95 17.08
C VAL A 164 -4.46 10.67 17.89
N LYS A 165 -5.15 10.80 19.04
CA LYS A 165 -5.46 9.66 19.93
C LYS A 165 -6.32 8.59 19.26
N ARG A 166 -7.18 8.97 18.29
CA ARG A 166 -8.00 8.06 17.51
C ARG A 166 -7.16 7.01 16.77
N TYR A 167 -5.95 7.37 16.41
CA TYR A 167 -5.06 6.57 15.57
C TYR A 167 -3.90 5.94 16.34
N LYS A 168 -3.93 5.97 17.69
CA LYS A 168 -2.83 5.47 18.52
C LYS A 168 -2.46 4.02 18.26
N ASN A 169 -3.42 3.17 17.88
CA ASN A 169 -3.22 1.73 17.75
C ASN A 169 -2.90 1.29 16.31
N ILE A 170 -3.13 2.11 15.28
CA ILE A 170 -2.71 1.78 13.91
C ILE A 170 -1.24 2.10 13.69
N ASN A 171 -0.58 1.31 12.84
CA ASN A 171 0.86 1.38 12.67
C ASN A 171 1.28 2.43 11.64
N ILE A 172 1.10 3.70 11.98
CA ILE A 172 1.46 4.86 11.15
C ILE A 172 2.52 5.76 11.79
N TRP A 173 2.88 5.50 13.05
CA TRP A 173 3.74 6.35 13.88
C TRP A 173 5.25 6.11 13.68
N TYR A 174 5.62 5.37 12.65
CA TYR A 174 6.99 5.28 12.14
C TYR A 174 7.37 6.47 11.25
N ILE A 175 6.38 7.26 10.82
CA ILE A 175 6.57 8.52 10.12
C ILE A 175 6.65 9.64 11.16
N ASP A 176 7.61 10.54 10.99
CA ASP A 176 7.69 11.77 11.78
C ASP A 176 6.62 12.77 11.31
N TRP A 177 5.44 12.68 11.91
CA TRP A 177 4.30 13.53 11.58
C TRP A 177 4.50 14.99 11.99
N GLU A 178 5.33 15.25 12.98
CA GLU A 178 5.66 16.64 13.37
C GLU A 178 6.56 17.29 12.32
N ASP A 179 7.55 16.57 11.76
CA ASP A 179 8.32 17.04 10.60
C ASP A 179 7.40 17.31 9.40
N LYS A 180 6.48 16.38 9.12
CA LYS A 180 5.49 16.56 8.05
C LYS A 180 4.61 17.79 8.27
N ARG A 181 4.16 18.03 9.50
CA ARG A 181 3.41 19.23 9.86
C ARG A 181 4.19 20.51 9.61
N LYS A 182 5.46 20.56 10.04
CA LYS A 182 6.34 21.73 9.80
C LYS A 182 6.54 21.99 8.31
N LYS A 183 6.70 20.94 7.49
CA LYS A 183 6.78 21.07 6.04
C LYS A 183 5.47 21.57 5.43
N ALA A 184 4.34 21.09 5.92
CA ALA A 184 3.02 21.55 5.48
C ALA A 184 2.83 23.04 5.75
N ILE A 185 3.20 23.53 6.96
CA ILE A 185 3.11 24.95 7.31
C ILE A 185 4.00 25.80 6.38
N LYS A 186 5.22 25.37 6.07
CA LYS A 186 6.07 26.04 5.08
C LYS A 186 5.46 26.13 3.70
N LYS A 187 4.54 25.23 3.36
CA LYS A 187 3.78 25.20 2.09
C LYS A 187 2.45 25.95 2.17
N GLY A 188 2.19 26.67 3.27
CA GLY A 188 0.98 27.51 3.43
C GLY A 188 -0.23 26.81 4.06
N PHE A 189 -0.09 25.56 4.52
CA PHE A 189 -1.19 24.90 5.26
C PHE A 189 -1.23 25.33 6.71
N ASN A 190 -2.44 25.47 7.26
CA ASN A 190 -2.63 25.87 8.66
C ASN A 190 -2.90 24.63 9.54
N PHE A 191 -1.85 24.15 10.23
CA PHE A 191 -1.93 23.07 11.21
C PHE A 191 -1.40 23.58 12.56
N THR A 192 -2.31 24.00 13.45
CA THR A 192 -1.98 24.75 14.67
C THR A 192 -1.40 23.90 15.79
N SER A 193 -1.88 22.66 15.95
CA SER A 193 -1.49 21.79 17.06
C SER A 193 -0.26 20.95 16.71
N ALA A 194 0.73 20.95 17.59
CA ALA A 194 1.89 20.05 17.47
C ALA A 194 1.44 18.57 17.51
N ILE A 195 2.13 17.74 16.75
CA ILE A 195 1.81 16.32 16.68
C ILE A 195 2.77 15.55 17.55
N VAL A 196 2.22 14.94 18.59
CA VAL A 196 2.96 14.07 19.51
C VAL A 196 2.46 12.63 19.33
N ASP A 197 3.37 11.68 19.25
CA ASP A 197 3.06 10.24 19.17
C ASP A 197 2.23 9.82 20.41
N PRO A 198 0.94 9.47 20.25
CA PRO A 198 0.03 9.18 21.36
C PRO A 198 0.17 7.78 21.94
N ARG A 199 1.11 6.97 21.40
CA ARG A 199 1.25 5.56 21.79
C ARG A 199 1.86 5.41 23.18
N SER A 200 1.32 4.45 23.94
CA SER A 200 1.99 3.94 25.15
C SER A 200 3.28 3.18 24.78
N LEU A 201 4.13 2.93 25.76
CA LEU A 201 5.33 2.14 25.56
C LEU A 201 5.00 0.72 25.06
N SER A 202 3.96 0.09 25.61
CA SER A 202 3.49 -1.22 25.19
C SER A 202 3.06 -1.23 23.74
N THR A 203 2.27 -0.24 23.28
CA THR A 203 1.86 -0.11 21.88
C THR A 203 3.07 0.09 20.96
N LYS A 204 4.06 0.89 21.36
CA LYS A 204 5.30 1.09 20.59
C LYS A 204 6.07 -0.22 20.41
N LEU A 205 6.22 -0.98 21.48
CA LEU A 205 6.89 -2.29 21.45
C LEU A 205 6.13 -3.29 20.57
N SER A 206 4.81 -3.32 20.70
CA SER A 206 3.94 -4.16 19.88
C SER A 206 4.05 -3.84 18.39
N HIS A 207 4.01 -2.57 18.01
CA HIS A 207 4.20 -2.16 16.61
C HIS A 207 5.59 -2.55 16.10
N LYS A 208 6.64 -2.33 16.89
CA LYS A 208 8.01 -2.71 16.51
C LYS A 208 8.14 -4.22 16.33
N PHE A 209 7.50 -4.99 17.19
CA PHE A 209 7.45 -6.46 17.09
C PHE A 209 6.71 -6.90 15.83
N LEU A 210 5.50 -6.39 15.56
CA LEU A 210 4.73 -6.69 14.35
C LEU A 210 5.52 -6.36 13.08
N MET A 211 6.13 -5.19 13.01
CA MET A 211 6.94 -4.80 11.86
C MET A 211 8.07 -5.80 11.60
N LYS A 212 8.72 -6.29 12.67
CA LYS A 212 9.82 -7.24 12.56
C LYS A 212 9.36 -8.65 12.17
N TYR A 213 8.27 -9.13 12.73
CA TYR A 213 7.83 -10.52 12.59
C TYR A 213 6.82 -10.73 11.46
N GLN A 214 6.02 -9.75 11.09
CA GLN A 214 5.15 -9.87 9.90
C GLN A 214 5.95 -10.09 8.62
N LEU A 215 7.14 -9.49 8.52
CA LEU A 215 8.06 -9.69 7.41
C LEU A 215 8.62 -11.12 7.33
N TYR A 216 8.71 -11.82 8.47
CA TYR A 216 9.25 -13.19 8.53
C TYR A 216 8.19 -14.29 8.45
N SER A 217 6.95 -14.01 8.82
CA SER A 217 6.02 -15.04 9.23
C SER A 217 5.00 -15.46 8.20
N PHE A 218 5.06 -14.98 6.97
CA PHE A 218 4.08 -15.40 5.97
C PHE A 218 4.08 -16.92 5.70
N TRP A 219 5.12 -17.67 6.12
CA TRP A 219 5.31 -19.04 5.62
C TRP A 219 5.67 -20.15 6.61
N ARG A 220 5.89 -19.90 7.91
CA ARG A 220 6.43 -20.98 8.74
C ARG A 220 5.81 -21.30 10.10
N LEU A 221 4.93 -20.48 10.68
CA LEU A 221 4.55 -20.70 12.10
C LEU A 221 3.08 -20.35 12.41
N ASP A 222 2.12 -21.07 11.85
CA ASP A 222 0.68 -20.75 12.05
C ASP A 222 0.25 -20.86 13.55
N PHE A 223 0.82 -21.76 14.32
CA PHE A 223 0.49 -21.90 15.76
C PHE A 223 1.05 -20.74 16.61
N TYR A 224 2.29 -20.33 16.38
CA TYR A 224 2.89 -19.19 17.10
C TYR A 224 2.26 -17.85 16.67
N LYS A 225 1.78 -17.75 15.46
CA LYS A 225 1.00 -16.60 15.01
C LYS A 225 -0.28 -16.44 15.84
N LEU A 226 -1.02 -17.52 16.07
CA LEU A 226 -2.26 -17.48 16.84
C LEU A 226 -2.03 -17.05 18.30
N LEU A 227 -0.96 -17.50 18.92
CA LEU A 227 -0.56 -17.10 20.29
C LEU A 227 -0.14 -15.62 20.34
N ILE A 228 0.66 -15.18 19.37
CA ILE A 228 1.08 -13.78 19.26
C ILE A 228 -0.15 -12.90 18.99
N TYR A 229 -1.06 -13.34 18.15
CA TYR A 229 -2.30 -12.62 17.86
C TYR A 229 -3.19 -12.47 19.08
N LYS A 230 -3.39 -13.53 19.86
CA LYS A 230 -4.15 -13.46 21.12
C LYS A 230 -3.48 -12.54 22.15
N PHE A 231 -2.16 -12.58 22.26
CA PHE A 231 -1.41 -11.67 23.13
C PHE A 231 -1.57 -10.22 22.69
N MET A 232 -1.53 -9.96 21.38
CA MET A 232 -1.66 -8.62 20.82
C MET A 232 -3.09 -8.06 20.96
N GLU A 233 -4.12 -8.89 20.85
CA GLU A 233 -5.51 -8.49 21.17
C GLU A 233 -5.61 -7.96 22.60
N THR A 234 -4.95 -8.59 23.56
CA THR A 234 -4.92 -8.14 24.96
C THR A 234 -4.17 -6.81 25.16
N VAL A 235 -3.21 -6.50 24.31
CA VAL A 235 -2.41 -5.24 24.40
C VAL A 235 -3.12 -4.06 23.73
N TYR A 236 -4.03 -4.30 22.79
CA TYR A 236 -4.79 -3.26 22.11
C TYR A 236 -6.15 -2.93 22.77
N LEU A 237 -6.58 -3.73 23.73
CA LEU A 237 -7.72 -3.41 24.62
C LEU A 237 -7.31 -2.43 25.70
#